data_0df9fa64ddb2f5d9216ef6d7c25161e8
#
_entry.id   0df9fa64ddb2f5d9216ef6d7c25161e8
#
_cell.length_a   1.000
_cell.length_b   1.000
_cell.length_c   1.000
_cell.angle_alpha   90.00
_cell.angle_beta   90.00
_cell.angle_gamma   90.00
#
_symmetry.space_group_name_H-M   'P 1'
#
loop_
_entity.id
_entity.type
_entity.pdbx_description
1 polymer ?
#
loop_
_entity_poly.entity_id
_entity_poly.type
_entity_poly.pdbx_seq_one_letter_code
_entity_poly.pdbx_strand_id
1 'polypeptide(L)'
;TGMEIHVAMSDGTYKEVAPADAKIEGYNKDKRGEQKVRVICGAASEEFTVTVLKRNAENIKVHFALLGDKKHNSDKDKTWHTLHADNLETWIADAEYEVDGNATVLDVISKVLTDNEYTWDNEAGNYISAITKADGTKLEQKDNGANSGWMYTLNGIHPDLAVNEQYLEDGDIIVFHYTDDYTKEHDHIWSSKWTSDENAHWHECTYQW
;
A
#
# COMPACT_ATOMS: atom_id res chain seq x y z
N THR A 1 17.11 26.19 0.83
CA THR A 1 18.39 25.82 0.19
C THR A 1 18.05 25.19 -1.14
N GLY A 2 18.64 25.72 -2.23
CA GLY A 2 18.42 25.21 -3.58
C GLY A 2 19.34 24.01 -3.89
N MET A 3 19.09 23.34 -5.01
CA MET A 3 19.96 22.29 -5.55
C MET A 3 21.25 22.95 -6.08
N GLU A 4 22.40 22.40 -5.72
CA GLU A 4 23.72 22.75 -6.27
C GLU A 4 24.19 21.62 -7.17
N ILE A 5 24.67 21.94 -8.36
CA ILE A 5 25.13 20.97 -9.36
C ILE A 5 26.59 21.21 -9.65
N HIS A 6 27.43 20.21 -9.35
CA HIS A 6 28.87 20.24 -9.62
C HIS A 6 29.20 19.12 -10.65
N VAL A 7 29.74 19.52 -11.79
CA VAL A 7 30.19 18.58 -12.82
C VAL A 7 31.69 18.35 -12.70
N ALA A 8 32.10 17.11 -12.51
CA ALA A 8 33.51 16.73 -12.49
C ALA A 8 34.09 16.83 -13.92
N MET A 9 35.23 17.50 -14.02
CA MET A 9 35.99 17.72 -15.25
C MET A 9 37.13 16.71 -15.38
N SER A 10 37.55 16.44 -16.61
CA SER A 10 38.65 15.50 -16.88
C SER A 10 40.01 15.88 -16.30
N ASP A 11 40.18 17.12 -15.94
CA ASP A 11 41.41 17.67 -15.28
C ASP A 11 41.37 17.58 -13.74
N GLY A 12 40.30 16.97 -13.18
CA GLY A 12 40.10 16.81 -11.75
C GLY A 12 39.45 18.00 -11.05
N THR A 13 39.10 19.05 -11.79
CA THR A 13 38.36 20.20 -11.25
C THR A 13 36.85 19.95 -11.26
N TYR A 14 36.09 20.80 -10.57
CA TYR A 14 34.60 20.81 -10.62
C TYR A 14 34.13 22.14 -11.22
N LYS A 15 33.12 22.04 -12.09
CA LYS A 15 32.42 23.20 -12.60
C LYS A 15 31.02 23.25 -11.97
N GLU A 16 30.69 24.36 -11.35
CA GLU A 16 29.33 24.65 -10.90
C GLU A 16 28.42 24.94 -12.11
N VAL A 17 27.24 24.34 -12.13
CA VAL A 17 26.25 24.52 -13.15
C VAL A 17 24.95 25.02 -12.50
N ALA A 18 24.42 26.12 -12.99
CA ALA A 18 23.14 26.60 -12.49
C ALA A 18 22.02 25.57 -12.77
N PRO A 19 21.11 25.32 -11.82
CA PRO A 19 20.03 24.37 -12.01
C PRO A 19 19.16 24.63 -13.25
N ALA A 20 19.06 25.89 -13.67
CA ALA A 20 18.35 26.28 -14.90
C ALA A 20 19.03 25.82 -16.20
N ASP A 21 20.34 25.53 -16.16
CA ASP A 21 21.13 25.05 -17.29
C ASP A 21 21.22 23.52 -17.35
N ALA A 22 20.63 22.83 -16.38
CA ALA A 22 20.53 21.38 -16.32
C ALA A 22 19.14 20.91 -16.75
N LYS A 23 19.09 19.78 -17.45
CA LYS A 23 17.82 19.08 -17.71
C LYS A 23 17.55 18.12 -16.56
N ILE A 24 16.35 18.20 -15.97
CA ILE A 24 15.89 17.31 -14.89
C ILE A 24 14.78 16.44 -15.44
N GLU A 25 14.94 15.13 -15.34
CA GLU A 25 13.96 14.12 -15.75
C GLU A 25 13.52 13.29 -14.54
N GLY A 26 12.29 12.77 -14.59
CA GLY A 26 11.74 11.86 -13.56
C GLY A 26 11.19 12.53 -12.30
N TYR A 27 11.35 13.85 -12.13
CA TYR A 27 10.81 14.58 -10.99
C TYR A 27 9.40 15.11 -11.23
N ASN A 28 8.49 14.80 -10.30
CA ASN A 28 7.14 15.36 -10.26
C ASN A 28 6.83 15.84 -8.83
N LYS A 29 6.74 17.17 -8.64
CA LYS A 29 6.48 17.80 -7.33
C LYS A 29 5.10 17.46 -6.74
N ASP A 30 4.15 17.02 -7.57
CA ASP A 30 2.78 16.74 -7.18
C ASP A 30 2.52 15.23 -6.92
N LYS A 31 3.52 14.38 -7.18
CA LYS A 31 3.46 12.95 -6.86
C LYS A 31 4.32 12.67 -5.62
N ARG A 32 3.69 12.25 -4.52
CA ARG A 32 4.40 11.85 -3.29
C ARG A 32 5.15 10.54 -3.48
N GLY A 33 6.09 10.28 -2.60
CA GLY A 33 6.88 9.07 -2.54
C GLY A 33 8.23 9.17 -3.22
N GLU A 34 8.88 8.03 -3.35
CA GLU A 34 10.20 7.94 -3.98
C GLU A 34 10.11 8.14 -5.49
N GLN A 35 11.02 8.93 -6.01
CA GLN A 35 11.16 9.20 -7.44
C GLN A 35 12.62 9.11 -7.84
N LYS A 36 12.89 8.39 -8.93
CA LYS A 36 14.21 8.42 -9.58
C LYS A 36 14.33 9.66 -10.43
N VAL A 37 15.27 10.51 -10.07
CA VAL A 37 15.52 11.78 -10.73
C VAL A 37 16.86 11.72 -11.44
N ARG A 38 16.86 12.09 -12.72
CA ARG A 38 18.08 12.18 -13.53
C ARG A 38 18.39 13.63 -13.84
N VAL A 39 19.60 14.05 -13.50
CA VAL A 39 20.13 15.37 -13.82
C VAL A 39 21.12 15.23 -14.97
N ILE A 40 20.96 16.04 -16.00
CA ILE A 40 21.75 15.98 -17.23
C ILE A 40 22.37 17.37 -17.49
N CYS A 41 23.71 17.41 -17.56
CA CYS A 41 24.48 18.61 -17.84
C CYS A 41 25.40 18.36 -19.06
N GLY A 42 24.95 18.69 -20.26
CA GLY A 42 25.66 18.38 -21.51
C GLY A 42 25.79 16.87 -21.71
N ALA A 43 27.02 16.33 -21.72
CA ALA A 43 27.29 14.90 -21.86
C ALA A 43 27.32 14.15 -20.51
N ALA A 44 27.34 14.85 -19.39
CA ALA A 44 27.34 14.26 -18.04
C ALA A 44 25.91 14.06 -17.54
N SER A 45 25.65 12.95 -16.85
CA SER A 45 24.36 12.72 -16.18
C SER A 45 24.54 11.87 -14.94
N GLU A 46 23.70 12.11 -13.94
CA GLU A 46 23.63 11.35 -12.69
C GLU A 46 22.18 11.04 -12.36
N GLU A 47 21.95 9.88 -11.74
CA GLU A 47 20.62 9.45 -11.27
C GLU A 47 20.66 9.22 -9.77
N PHE A 48 19.65 9.73 -9.06
CA PHE A 48 19.48 9.54 -7.62
C PHE A 48 18.00 9.47 -7.26
N THR A 49 17.71 8.98 -6.06
CA THR A 49 16.34 8.90 -5.55
C THR A 49 16.06 10.11 -4.65
N VAL A 50 14.88 10.69 -4.81
CA VAL A 50 14.34 11.73 -3.93
C VAL A 50 12.98 11.25 -3.39
N THR A 51 12.67 11.62 -2.14
CA THR A 51 11.33 11.41 -1.57
C THR A 51 10.58 12.74 -1.59
N VAL A 52 9.45 12.77 -2.25
CA VAL A 52 8.56 13.94 -2.31
C VAL A 52 7.52 13.81 -1.22
N LEU A 53 7.51 14.75 -0.28
CA LEU A 53 6.57 14.83 0.83
C LEU A 53 5.73 16.10 0.74
N LYS A 54 4.55 16.09 1.38
CA LYS A 54 3.71 17.28 1.53
C LYS A 54 4.41 18.28 2.45
N ARG A 55 4.64 19.48 1.96
CA ARG A 55 5.31 20.52 2.74
C ARG A 55 4.42 21.00 3.88
N ASN A 56 5.00 21.09 5.11
CA ASN A 56 4.27 21.50 6.31
C ASN A 56 2.96 20.71 6.51
N ALA A 57 3.03 19.38 6.32
CA ALA A 57 1.88 18.52 6.54
C ALA A 57 1.46 18.64 8.02
N GLU A 58 0.19 18.99 8.25
CA GLU A 58 -0.43 18.90 9.56
C GLU A 58 -0.84 17.44 9.82
N ASN A 59 -1.06 17.08 11.09
CA ASN A 59 -1.62 15.77 11.41
C ASN A 59 -2.97 15.60 10.74
N ILE A 60 -3.26 14.38 10.37
CA ILE A 60 -4.52 13.96 9.77
C ILE A 60 -5.19 12.90 10.66
N LYS A 61 -6.49 12.73 10.48
CA LYS A 61 -7.28 11.71 11.14
C LYS A 61 -7.74 10.70 10.13
N VAL A 62 -7.51 9.44 10.44
CA VAL A 62 -7.88 8.30 9.58
C VAL A 62 -8.61 7.25 10.39
N HIS A 63 -9.48 6.49 9.76
CA HIS A 63 -10.11 5.31 10.34
C HIS A 63 -9.31 4.06 10.03
N PHE A 64 -9.22 3.15 10.99
CA PHE A 64 -8.55 1.87 10.80
C PHE A 64 -9.30 0.74 11.51
N ALA A 65 -9.49 -0.37 10.79
CA ALA A 65 -9.95 -1.64 11.33
C ALA A 65 -9.00 -2.77 10.92
N LEU A 66 -8.86 -3.79 11.79
CA LEU A 66 -8.14 -5.03 11.49
C LEU A 66 -9.11 -6.21 11.56
N LEU A 67 -9.24 -6.91 10.43
CA LEU A 67 -10.03 -8.12 10.31
C LEU A 67 -9.10 -9.31 10.07
N GLY A 68 -9.12 -10.27 10.95
CA GLY A 68 -8.32 -11.49 10.86
C GLY A 68 -9.18 -12.73 10.64
N ASP A 69 -8.57 -13.88 10.83
CA ASP A 69 -9.27 -15.17 10.71
C ASP A 69 -8.64 -16.20 11.64
N LYS A 70 -9.27 -17.37 11.73
CA LYS A 70 -8.71 -18.59 12.34
C LYS A 70 -7.97 -19.40 11.29
N LYS A 71 -6.92 -20.11 11.72
CA LYS A 71 -6.26 -21.09 10.85
C LYS A 71 -7.21 -22.23 10.49
N HIS A 72 -7.38 -22.46 9.20
CA HIS A 72 -8.13 -23.58 8.64
C HIS A 72 -7.58 -23.96 7.26
N ASN A 73 -8.15 -24.97 6.59
CA ASN A 73 -7.66 -25.42 5.29
C ASN A 73 -8.71 -25.12 4.21
N SER A 74 -8.75 -23.87 3.75
CA SER A 74 -9.70 -23.41 2.73
C SER A 74 -9.52 -24.11 1.38
N ASP A 75 -8.29 -24.50 1.01
CA ASP A 75 -8.03 -25.25 -0.23
C ASP A 75 -8.71 -26.63 -0.23
N LYS A 76 -8.76 -27.28 0.93
CA LYS A 76 -9.38 -28.58 1.12
C LYS A 76 -10.87 -28.49 1.32
N ASP A 77 -11.29 -27.62 2.20
CA ASP A 77 -12.66 -27.54 2.68
C ASP A 77 -13.56 -26.71 1.73
N LYS A 78 -12.91 -25.92 0.83
CA LYS A 78 -13.57 -25.00 -0.12
C LYS A 78 -14.44 -23.96 0.58
N THR A 79 -14.12 -23.66 1.83
CA THR A 79 -14.69 -22.57 2.60
C THR A 79 -13.72 -21.39 2.52
N TRP A 80 -14.17 -20.30 1.95
CA TRP A 80 -13.35 -19.12 1.74
C TRP A 80 -13.82 -18.01 2.67
N HIS A 81 -12.90 -17.52 3.50
CA HIS A 81 -13.11 -16.32 4.30
C HIS A 81 -12.45 -15.13 3.58
N THR A 82 -13.23 -14.14 3.29
CA THR A 82 -12.84 -12.97 2.50
C THR A 82 -13.57 -11.73 3.01
N LEU A 83 -13.05 -10.55 2.71
CA LEU A 83 -13.70 -9.29 3.08
C LEU A 83 -15.11 -9.21 2.47
N HIS A 84 -15.26 -9.59 1.21
CA HIS A 84 -16.55 -9.56 0.51
C HIS A 84 -17.57 -10.57 1.02
N ALA A 85 -17.11 -11.67 1.64
CA ALA A 85 -18.02 -12.67 2.24
C ALA A 85 -18.52 -12.25 3.64
N ASP A 86 -18.01 -11.17 4.19
CA ASP A 86 -18.36 -10.65 5.53
C ASP A 86 -18.29 -11.72 6.64
N ASN A 87 -17.28 -12.56 6.57
CA ASN A 87 -17.11 -13.71 7.47
C ASN A 87 -15.75 -13.75 8.18
N LEU A 88 -15.01 -12.62 8.16
CA LEU A 88 -13.77 -12.44 8.90
C LEU A 88 -14.03 -12.06 10.37
N GLU A 89 -13.07 -12.33 11.23
CA GLU A 89 -13.11 -11.96 12.63
C GLU A 89 -12.58 -10.53 12.86
N THR A 90 -13.30 -9.71 13.59
CA THR A 90 -12.78 -8.42 14.03
C THR A 90 -11.69 -8.62 15.08
N TRP A 91 -10.43 -8.33 14.72
CA TRP A 91 -9.30 -8.35 15.64
C TRP A 91 -9.10 -6.99 16.31
N ILE A 92 -9.25 -5.90 15.56
CA ILE A 92 -9.28 -4.53 16.06
C ILE A 92 -10.48 -3.83 15.42
N ALA A 93 -11.39 -3.33 16.26
CA ALA A 93 -12.56 -2.62 15.80
C ALA A 93 -12.17 -1.29 15.13
N ASP A 94 -13.02 -0.82 14.20
CA ASP A 94 -12.85 0.49 13.58
C ASP A 94 -12.75 1.61 14.63
N ALA A 95 -11.71 2.42 14.49
CA ALA A 95 -11.50 3.61 15.32
C ALA A 95 -10.74 4.69 14.54
N GLU A 96 -10.90 5.94 15.01
CA GLU A 96 -10.17 7.09 14.49
C GLU A 96 -8.77 7.18 15.12
N TYR A 97 -7.74 7.39 14.28
CA TYR A 97 -6.35 7.56 14.70
C TYR A 97 -5.78 8.85 14.12
N GLU A 98 -5.09 9.61 14.95
CA GLU A 98 -4.32 10.79 14.51
C GLU A 98 -2.90 10.35 14.13
N VAL A 99 -2.45 10.75 12.94
CA VAL A 99 -1.12 10.42 12.38
C VAL A 99 -0.53 11.63 11.66
N ASP A 100 0.78 11.57 11.34
CA ASP A 100 1.45 12.60 10.54
C ASP A 100 0.80 12.75 9.16
N GLY A 101 0.69 13.97 8.66
CA GLY A 101 0.09 14.24 7.34
C GLY A 101 0.89 13.70 6.14
N ASN A 102 2.06 13.10 6.38
CA ASN A 102 2.80 12.31 5.40
C ASN A 102 2.81 10.80 5.73
N ALA A 103 1.97 10.36 6.66
CA ALA A 103 1.88 8.95 7.00
C ALA A 103 1.45 8.11 5.81
N THR A 104 1.98 6.90 5.76
CA THR A 104 1.57 5.83 4.84
C THR A 104 0.62 4.87 5.56
N VAL A 105 0.01 3.96 4.81
CA VAL A 105 -0.78 2.85 5.38
C VAL A 105 0.08 2.03 6.35
N LEU A 106 1.36 1.79 6.05
CA LEU A 106 2.29 1.08 6.94
C LEU A 106 2.48 1.80 8.28
N ASP A 107 2.57 3.13 8.28
CA ASP A 107 2.73 3.90 9.52
C ASP A 107 1.51 3.72 10.44
N VAL A 108 0.30 3.74 9.88
CA VAL A 108 -0.94 3.49 10.63
C VAL A 108 -0.99 2.05 11.15
N ILE A 109 -0.72 1.05 10.30
CA ILE A 109 -0.66 -0.36 10.70
C ILE A 109 0.31 -0.53 11.87
N SER A 110 1.54 -0.01 11.71
CA SER A 110 2.59 -0.13 12.72
C SER A 110 2.19 0.50 14.06
N LYS A 111 1.60 1.71 14.01
CA LYS A 111 1.09 2.40 15.19
C LYS A 111 0.00 1.58 15.87
N VAL A 112 -1.03 1.18 15.14
CA VAL A 112 -2.22 0.51 15.71
C VAL A 112 -1.86 -0.86 16.27
N LEU A 113 -1.03 -1.64 15.56
CA LEU A 113 -0.59 -2.95 16.05
C LEU A 113 0.25 -2.80 17.34
N THR A 114 1.16 -1.81 17.39
CA THR A 114 1.96 -1.52 18.58
C THR A 114 1.08 -1.12 19.77
N ASP A 115 0.12 -0.21 19.55
CA ASP A 115 -0.80 0.27 20.60
C ASP A 115 -1.68 -0.86 21.17
N ASN A 116 -1.91 -1.94 20.40
CA ASN A 116 -2.66 -3.13 20.81
C ASN A 116 -1.75 -4.30 21.28
N GLU A 117 -0.44 -4.07 21.44
CA GLU A 117 0.54 -5.09 21.86
C GLU A 117 0.64 -6.28 20.86
N TYR A 118 0.31 -6.05 19.58
CA TYR A 118 0.50 -7.03 18.52
C TYR A 118 1.89 -6.90 17.92
N THR A 119 2.43 -8.01 17.43
CA THR A 119 3.68 -8.02 16.66
C THR A 119 3.39 -8.46 15.22
N TRP A 120 4.28 -8.09 14.29
CA TRP A 120 4.11 -8.42 12.87
C TRP A 120 5.45 -8.63 12.18
N ASP A 121 5.43 -9.37 11.08
CA ASP A 121 6.58 -9.64 10.23
C ASP A 121 6.46 -8.83 8.92
N ASN A 122 7.46 -8.01 8.62
CA ASN A 122 7.55 -7.16 7.42
C ASN A 122 9.00 -7.11 6.90
N GLU A 123 9.57 -8.27 6.57
CA GLU A 123 10.98 -8.38 6.15
C GLU A 123 11.29 -7.60 4.87
N ALA A 124 10.34 -7.56 3.92
CA ALA A 124 10.50 -6.86 2.65
C ALA A 124 10.23 -5.35 2.74
N GLY A 125 9.69 -4.86 3.87
CA GLY A 125 9.35 -3.45 4.08
C GLY A 125 8.07 -2.97 3.41
N ASN A 126 7.48 -3.75 2.51
CA ASN A 126 6.33 -3.37 1.69
C ASN A 126 5.10 -4.28 1.86
N TYR A 127 5.24 -5.38 2.62
CA TYR A 127 4.17 -6.35 2.83
C TYR A 127 4.21 -6.91 4.26
N ILE A 128 3.06 -6.94 4.93
CA ILE A 128 2.90 -7.59 6.23
C ILE A 128 2.59 -9.07 6.00
N SER A 129 3.55 -9.95 6.30
CA SER A 129 3.43 -11.39 6.05
C SER A 129 2.78 -12.15 7.19
N ALA A 130 2.87 -11.65 8.41
CA ALA A 130 2.25 -12.26 9.59
C ALA A 130 1.89 -11.22 10.65
N ILE A 131 0.82 -11.49 11.41
CA ILE A 131 0.45 -10.75 12.62
C ILE A 131 0.28 -11.74 13.77
N THR A 132 0.82 -11.38 14.93
CA THR A 132 0.65 -12.12 16.18
C THR A 132 -0.02 -11.22 17.20
N LYS A 133 -1.17 -11.65 17.72
CA LYS A 133 -1.93 -10.96 18.77
C LYS A 133 -1.23 -11.05 20.12
N ALA A 134 -1.61 -10.20 21.05
CA ALA A 134 -1.09 -10.20 22.43
C ALA A 134 -1.28 -11.55 23.17
N ASP A 135 -2.29 -12.34 22.80
CA ASP A 135 -2.55 -13.67 23.35
C ASP A 135 -1.68 -14.79 22.72
N GLY A 136 -0.81 -14.44 21.75
CA GLY A 136 0.05 -15.37 21.04
C GLY A 136 -0.59 -16.01 19.80
N THR A 137 -1.84 -15.69 19.48
CA THR A 137 -2.48 -16.17 18.25
C THR A 137 -1.78 -15.54 17.04
N LYS A 138 -1.15 -16.37 16.21
CA LYS A 138 -0.46 -15.95 14.97
C LYS A 138 -1.25 -16.37 13.74
N LEU A 139 -1.39 -15.47 12.78
CA LEU A 139 -1.90 -15.73 11.44
C LEU A 139 -0.91 -15.20 10.42
N GLU A 140 -0.47 -16.09 9.52
CA GLU A 140 0.57 -15.85 8.54
C GLU A 140 0.05 -16.09 7.12
N GLN A 141 0.66 -15.43 6.14
CA GLN A 141 0.37 -15.72 4.74
C GLN A 141 0.48 -17.24 4.47
N LYS A 142 -0.44 -17.76 3.67
CA LYS A 142 -0.55 -19.19 3.32
C LYS A 142 -0.99 -20.13 4.45
N ASP A 143 -1.37 -19.62 5.62
CA ASP A 143 -1.89 -20.45 6.70
C ASP A 143 -3.22 -21.12 6.33
N ASN A 144 -4.08 -20.43 5.58
CA ASN A 144 -5.43 -20.90 5.24
C ASN A 144 -5.56 -21.42 3.79
N GLY A 145 -4.48 -21.39 3.00
CA GLY A 145 -4.46 -21.85 1.61
C GLY A 145 -3.35 -21.19 0.81
N ALA A 146 -3.09 -21.70 -0.39
CA ALA A 146 -1.96 -21.27 -1.21
C ALA A 146 -2.01 -19.76 -1.56
N ASN A 147 -3.22 -19.19 -1.67
CA ASN A 147 -3.47 -17.80 -2.02
C ASN A 147 -3.90 -16.95 -0.81
N SER A 148 -3.77 -17.48 0.42
CA SER A 148 -4.17 -16.71 1.60
C SER A 148 -3.10 -15.73 2.05
N GLY A 149 -3.52 -14.59 2.60
CA GLY A 149 -2.60 -13.56 3.08
C GLY A 149 -3.29 -12.28 3.55
N TRP A 150 -2.48 -11.29 3.86
CA TRP A 150 -2.92 -10.00 4.32
C TRP A 150 -3.07 -9.02 3.16
N MET A 151 -4.14 -8.26 3.15
CA MET A 151 -4.48 -7.24 2.17
C MET A 151 -5.02 -5.99 2.87
N TYR A 152 -5.23 -4.91 2.12
CA TYR A 152 -5.92 -3.75 2.65
C TYR A 152 -6.82 -3.10 1.60
N THR A 153 -7.85 -2.43 2.08
CA THR A 153 -8.62 -1.48 1.29
C THR A 153 -8.38 -0.06 1.80
N LEU A 154 -8.42 0.89 0.91
CA LEU A 154 -8.45 2.31 1.19
C LEU A 154 -9.77 2.88 0.63
N ASN A 155 -10.62 3.42 1.50
CA ASN A 155 -11.95 3.91 1.14
C ASN A 155 -12.81 2.86 0.39
N GLY A 156 -12.67 1.60 0.79
CA GLY A 156 -13.41 0.46 0.23
C GLY A 156 -12.87 -0.11 -1.08
N ILE A 157 -11.71 0.36 -1.56
CA ILE A 157 -11.07 -0.10 -2.81
C ILE A 157 -9.71 -0.71 -2.48
N HIS A 158 -9.34 -1.83 -3.13
CA HIS A 158 -8.01 -2.42 -3.03
C HIS A 158 -7.02 -1.64 -3.90
N PRO A 159 -6.05 -0.90 -3.32
CA PRO A 159 -5.08 -0.15 -4.11
C PRO A 159 -4.01 -1.05 -4.74
N ASP A 160 -3.46 -0.60 -5.87
CA ASP A 160 -2.31 -1.25 -6.52
C ASP A 160 -0.95 -0.90 -5.86
N LEU A 161 -0.96 -0.11 -4.78
CA LEU A 161 0.25 0.33 -4.08
C LEU A 161 0.53 -0.52 -2.84
N ALA A 162 1.81 -0.73 -2.56
CA ALA A 162 2.25 -1.36 -1.32
C ALA A 162 1.94 -0.47 -0.10
N VAL A 163 1.81 -1.06 1.09
CA VAL A 163 1.45 -0.35 2.33
C VAL A 163 2.40 0.80 2.68
N ASN A 164 3.68 0.72 2.30
CA ASN A 164 4.70 1.74 2.53
C ASN A 164 4.74 2.83 1.43
N GLU A 165 3.99 2.67 0.35
CA GLU A 165 3.93 3.61 -0.77
C GLU A 165 2.60 4.38 -0.82
N GLN A 166 1.57 3.85 -0.18
CA GLN A 166 0.24 4.46 -0.13
C GLN A 166 0.22 5.53 0.96
N TYR A 167 0.35 6.79 0.58
CA TYR A 167 0.15 7.95 1.46
C TYR A 167 -1.32 8.21 1.71
N LEU A 168 -1.61 8.77 2.90
CA LEU A 168 -2.96 9.00 3.39
C LEU A 168 -3.36 10.48 3.33
N GLU A 169 -4.67 10.71 3.28
CA GLU A 169 -5.31 12.01 3.41
C GLU A 169 -6.26 12.02 4.63
N ASP A 170 -6.64 13.21 5.08
CA ASP A 170 -7.59 13.35 6.20
C ASP A 170 -8.95 12.72 5.88
N GLY A 171 -9.44 11.90 6.79
CA GLY A 171 -10.71 11.17 6.63
C GLY A 171 -10.60 9.83 5.90
N ASP A 172 -9.41 9.37 5.51
CA ASP A 172 -9.23 8.06 4.88
C ASP A 172 -9.67 6.91 5.79
N ILE A 173 -10.26 5.87 5.19
CA ILE A 173 -10.73 4.67 5.86
C ILE A 173 -9.90 3.48 5.38
N ILE A 174 -9.17 2.86 6.31
CA ILE A 174 -8.31 1.71 6.05
C ILE A 174 -8.95 0.47 6.68
N VAL A 175 -9.21 -0.56 5.90
CA VAL A 175 -9.51 -1.90 6.41
C VAL A 175 -8.36 -2.81 6.05
N PHE A 176 -7.55 -3.18 7.06
CA PHE A 176 -6.50 -4.16 6.89
C PHE A 176 -7.06 -5.53 7.24
N HIS A 177 -7.01 -6.48 6.31
CA HIS A 177 -7.73 -7.72 6.46
C HIS A 177 -6.95 -8.94 5.96
N TYR A 178 -7.28 -10.10 6.51
CA TYR A 178 -6.84 -11.38 5.97
C TYR A 178 -7.80 -11.84 4.87
N THR A 179 -7.29 -12.66 3.97
CA THR A 179 -8.12 -13.37 2.99
C THR A 179 -7.61 -14.79 2.80
N ASP A 180 -8.50 -15.73 2.59
CA ASP A 180 -8.14 -17.10 2.22
C ASP A 180 -7.75 -17.23 0.76
N ASP A 181 -8.19 -16.28 -0.07
CA ASP A 181 -7.88 -16.30 -1.50
C ASP A 181 -7.93 -14.87 -2.07
N TYR A 182 -6.75 -14.24 -2.21
CA TYR A 182 -6.65 -12.89 -2.77
C TYR A 182 -7.22 -12.77 -4.19
N THR A 183 -7.32 -13.88 -4.94
CA THR A 183 -7.93 -13.86 -6.27
C THR A 183 -9.45 -13.64 -6.24
N LYS A 184 -10.06 -13.66 -5.06
CA LYS A 184 -11.48 -13.38 -4.82
C LYS A 184 -11.74 -12.00 -4.20
N GLU A 185 -10.68 -11.24 -3.93
CA GLU A 185 -10.73 -9.93 -3.28
C GLU A 185 -10.51 -8.79 -4.29
N HIS A 186 -11.18 -8.84 -5.41
CA HIS A 186 -11.11 -7.75 -6.38
C HIS A 186 -12.38 -6.91 -6.38
N ASP A 187 -12.23 -5.64 -6.64
CA ASP A 187 -13.35 -4.74 -6.87
C ASP A 187 -14.01 -5.08 -8.21
N HIS A 188 -15.30 -5.38 -8.18
CA HIS A 188 -15.99 -5.79 -9.38
C HIS A 188 -16.17 -4.63 -10.37
N ILE A 189 -15.61 -4.78 -11.56
CA ILE A 189 -15.89 -3.94 -12.71
C ILE A 189 -16.96 -4.64 -13.53
N TRP A 190 -18.21 -4.23 -13.35
CA TRP A 190 -19.34 -4.86 -14.02
C TRP A 190 -19.43 -4.45 -15.49
N SER A 191 -19.56 -5.44 -16.37
CA SER A 191 -19.91 -5.21 -17.78
C SER A 191 -21.22 -4.44 -17.88
N SER A 192 -21.30 -3.47 -18.78
CA SER A 192 -22.58 -2.83 -19.11
C SER A 192 -23.52 -3.75 -19.91
N LYS A 193 -23.00 -4.86 -20.43
CA LYS A 193 -23.73 -5.83 -21.22
C LYS A 193 -24.32 -6.91 -20.32
N TRP A 194 -25.60 -7.20 -20.49
CA TRP A 194 -26.27 -8.30 -19.83
C TRP A 194 -25.86 -9.64 -20.44
N THR A 195 -25.57 -10.61 -19.60
CA THR A 195 -25.46 -12.03 -19.93
C THR A 195 -26.66 -12.76 -19.33
N SER A 196 -27.19 -13.76 -20.00
CA SER A 196 -28.38 -14.51 -19.52
C SER A 196 -28.31 -15.99 -19.89
N ASP A 197 -28.96 -16.80 -19.07
CA ASP A 197 -29.31 -18.19 -19.37
C ASP A 197 -30.85 -18.40 -19.26
N GLU A 198 -31.29 -19.66 -19.17
CA GLU A 198 -32.71 -20.00 -19.10
C GLU A 198 -33.37 -19.57 -17.75
N ASN A 199 -32.57 -19.31 -16.70
CA ASN A 199 -33.07 -19.12 -15.34
C ASN A 199 -32.74 -17.70 -14.78
N ALA A 200 -31.71 -17.03 -15.32
CA ALA A 200 -31.22 -15.79 -14.75
C ALA A 200 -30.57 -14.88 -15.80
N HIS A 201 -30.38 -13.62 -15.42
CA HIS A 201 -29.56 -12.69 -16.15
C HIS A 201 -28.65 -11.93 -15.15
N TRP A 202 -27.43 -11.58 -15.58
CA TRP A 202 -26.42 -10.94 -14.74
C TRP A 202 -25.48 -10.05 -15.57
N HIS A 203 -24.70 -9.24 -14.88
CA HIS A 203 -23.51 -8.59 -15.43
C HIS A 203 -22.27 -9.41 -15.10
N GLU A 204 -21.41 -9.62 -16.06
CA GLU A 204 -20.11 -10.27 -15.83
C GLU A 204 -19.11 -9.27 -15.26
N CYS A 205 -18.29 -9.71 -14.33
CA CYS A 205 -17.13 -8.94 -13.89
C CYS A 205 -16.07 -8.96 -15.00
N THR A 206 -15.59 -7.79 -15.40
CA THR A 206 -14.57 -7.62 -16.44
C THR A 206 -13.19 -7.32 -15.87
N TYR A 207 -13.02 -7.40 -14.54
CA TYR A 207 -11.73 -7.23 -13.90
C TYR A 207 -10.73 -8.25 -14.45
N GLN A 208 -9.54 -7.76 -14.82
CA GLN A 208 -8.42 -8.60 -15.29
C GLN A 208 -7.24 -8.38 -14.35
N TRP A 209 -6.66 -9.47 -13.88
CA TRP A 209 -5.43 -9.50 -13.07
C TRP A 209 -4.20 -9.16 -13.89
#